data_73775d31d2ef45835a80d8d39744a2f8
#
_entry.id   73775d31d2ef45835a80d8d39744a2f8
#
_cell.length_a   1.000
_cell.length_b   1.000
_cell.length_c   1.000
_cell.angle_alpha   90.00
_cell.angle_beta   90.00
_cell.angle_gamma   90.00
#
_symmetry.space_group_name_H-M   'P 1'
#
loop_
_entity.id
_entity.type
_entity.pdbx_description
1 polymer ?
#
loop_
_entity_poly.entity_id
_entity_poly.type
_entity_poly.pdbx_seq_one_letter_code
_entity_poly.pdbx_strand_id
1 'polypeptide(L)'
;MKRLAEARVLVVGVGGVGSWCAEALVRTGLGHITLVDDDTIAESNVNRQCPATAETVGRPKVEAMAERLRAINPQADVTAKCERFEGVGKFDAGVDAIDSVDCKAELILGATEAGVPIVSSMCAALRFDPTKVKVTRF
;
A
#
# COMPACT_ATOMS: atom_id res chain seq x y z
N MET A 1 21.09 6.68 -0.56
CA MET A 1 20.09 7.77 -0.42
C MET A 1 19.57 8.27 -1.78
N LYS A 2 20.45 8.59 -2.75
CA LYS A 2 20.02 8.99 -4.12
C LYS A 2 19.07 7.99 -4.78
N ARG A 3 19.30 6.69 -4.63
CA ARG A 3 18.45 5.62 -5.20
C ARG A 3 17.03 5.59 -4.65
N LEU A 4 16.81 5.91 -3.38
CA LEU A 4 15.49 5.89 -2.75
C LEU A 4 14.62 7.08 -3.21
N ALA A 5 15.21 8.27 -3.34
CA ALA A 5 14.53 9.46 -3.85
C ALA A 5 14.07 9.32 -5.32
N GLU A 6 14.71 8.46 -6.10
CA GLU A 6 14.37 8.19 -7.49
C GLU A 6 13.49 6.94 -7.67
N ALA A 7 13.37 6.12 -6.61
CA ALA A 7 12.63 4.86 -6.65
C ALA A 7 11.12 5.09 -6.76
N ARG A 8 10.47 4.21 -7.52
CA ARG A 8 9.03 4.18 -7.74
C ARG A 8 8.44 2.93 -7.12
N VAL A 9 7.60 3.08 -6.13
CA VAL A 9 6.96 1.97 -5.43
C VAL A 9 5.45 2.00 -5.62
N LEU A 10 4.90 0.85 -5.95
CA LEU A 10 3.46 0.61 -6.02
C LEU A 10 2.99 -0.01 -4.70
N VAL A 11 1.95 0.53 -4.10
CA VAL A 11 1.27 -0.07 -2.93
C VAL A 11 -0.18 -0.34 -3.31
N VAL A 12 -0.56 -1.60 -3.33
CA VAL A 12 -1.93 -2.03 -3.63
C VAL A 12 -2.59 -2.52 -2.35
N GLY A 13 -3.68 -1.86 -2.01
CA GLY A 13 -4.35 -1.99 -0.72
C GLY A 13 -3.84 -0.96 0.31
N VAL A 14 -4.72 -0.05 0.73
CA VAL A 14 -4.43 1.01 1.70
C VAL A 14 -5.22 0.79 3.00
N GLY A 15 -5.23 -0.46 3.44
CA GLY A 15 -5.86 -0.90 4.68
C GLY A 15 -4.93 -0.86 5.89
N GLY A 16 -5.14 -1.77 6.84
CA GLY A 16 -4.40 -1.84 8.10
C GLY A 16 -2.90 -2.14 7.96
N VAL A 17 -2.47 -2.76 6.86
CA VAL A 17 -1.06 -3.03 6.57
C VAL A 17 -0.51 -2.02 5.57
N GLY A 18 -1.16 -1.87 4.42
CA GLY A 18 -0.63 -1.04 3.33
C GLY A 18 -0.53 0.43 3.68
N SER A 19 -1.44 0.99 4.46
CA SER A 19 -1.37 2.38 4.87
C SER A 19 -0.14 2.68 5.75
N TRP A 20 0.15 1.83 6.72
CA TRP A 20 1.35 1.99 7.56
C TRP A 20 2.64 1.72 6.79
N CYS A 21 2.63 0.77 5.86
CA CYS A 21 3.75 0.52 4.96
C CYS A 21 4.05 1.75 4.09
N ALA A 22 3.02 2.36 3.49
CA ALA A 22 3.15 3.56 2.68
C ALA A 22 3.73 4.74 3.49
N GLU A 23 3.25 4.94 4.72
CA GLU A 23 3.80 5.98 5.61
C GLU A 23 5.27 5.73 5.94
N ALA A 24 5.64 4.50 6.30
CA ALA A 24 7.02 4.14 6.60
C ALA A 24 7.94 4.40 5.39
N LEU A 25 7.53 4.01 4.19
CA LEU A 25 8.29 4.25 2.96
C LEU A 25 8.52 5.74 2.70
N VAL A 26 7.49 6.57 2.82
CA VAL A 26 7.60 8.02 2.59
C VAL A 26 8.47 8.69 3.67
N ARG A 27 8.39 8.25 4.93
CA ARG A 27 9.26 8.73 6.01
C ARG A 27 10.73 8.38 5.80
N THR A 28 11.04 7.30 5.11
CA THR A 28 12.43 6.94 4.76
C THR A 28 13.00 7.74 3.58
N GLY A 29 12.21 8.62 2.96
CA GLY A 29 12.65 9.46 1.85
C GLY A 29 12.39 8.86 0.47
N LEU A 30 11.40 7.95 0.34
CA LEU A 30 10.95 7.47 -0.97
C LEU A 30 10.45 8.64 -1.82
N GLY A 31 10.91 8.73 -3.08
CA GLY A 31 10.59 9.83 -3.97
C GLY A 31 9.26 9.68 -4.69
N HIS A 32 8.87 8.47 -5.08
CA HIS A 32 7.63 8.26 -5.83
C HIS A 32 6.85 7.07 -5.27
N ILE A 33 5.59 7.29 -4.92
CA ILE A 33 4.70 6.26 -4.45
C ILE A 33 3.35 6.35 -5.18
N THR A 34 2.86 5.21 -5.63
CA THR A 34 1.51 5.07 -6.19
C THR A 34 0.67 4.20 -5.26
N LEU A 35 -0.45 4.72 -4.83
CA LEU A 35 -1.43 4.04 -3.99
C LEU A 35 -2.62 3.60 -4.85
N VAL A 36 -3.03 2.35 -4.74
CA VAL A 36 -4.20 1.79 -5.44
C VAL A 36 -5.12 1.12 -4.43
N ASP A 37 -6.35 1.60 -4.34
CA ASP A 37 -7.41 1.04 -3.51
C ASP A 37 -8.74 1.64 -3.97
N ASP A 38 -9.79 0.86 -4.12
CA ASP A 38 -11.12 1.31 -4.55
C ASP A 38 -12.09 1.57 -3.39
N ASP A 39 -11.66 1.31 -2.15
CA ASP A 39 -12.50 1.48 -0.97
C ASP A 39 -12.58 2.92 -0.47
N THR A 40 -13.66 3.18 0.24
CA THR A 40 -13.84 4.36 1.09
C THR A 40 -13.57 4.03 2.55
N ILE A 41 -13.26 5.06 3.33
CA ILE A 41 -13.01 4.92 4.78
C ILE A 41 -14.35 4.70 5.49
N ALA A 42 -14.44 3.60 6.23
CA ALA A 42 -15.54 3.30 7.13
C ALA A 42 -15.16 3.59 8.58
N GLU A 43 -16.14 3.84 9.44
CA GLU A 43 -15.92 4.07 10.88
C GLU A 43 -15.17 2.89 11.53
N SER A 44 -15.47 1.65 11.12
CA SER A 44 -14.80 0.45 11.60
C SER A 44 -13.30 0.36 11.24
N ASN A 45 -12.81 1.23 10.36
CA ASN A 45 -11.39 1.28 9.97
C ASN A 45 -10.54 2.13 10.92
N VAL A 46 -11.16 3.00 11.71
CA VAL A 46 -10.46 3.97 12.58
C VAL A 46 -9.53 3.30 13.57
N ASN A 47 -9.85 2.10 14.00
CA ASN A 47 -9.07 1.34 14.98
C ASN A 47 -7.69 0.88 14.51
N ARG A 48 -7.43 0.83 13.18
CA ARG A 48 -6.19 0.23 12.65
C ARG A 48 -5.64 0.80 11.35
N GLN A 49 -6.44 1.58 10.60
CA GLN A 49 -6.01 2.11 9.29
C GLN A 49 -5.53 3.55 9.45
N CYS A 50 -4.31 3.82 8.99
CA CYS A 50 -3.61 5.09 9.13
C CYS A 50 -4.40 6.32 8.62
N PRO A 51 -5.09 6.29 7.45
CA PRO A 51 -5.85 7.43 6.97
C PRO A 51 -7.22 7.60 7.63
N ALA A 52 -7.66 6.62 8.45
CA ALA A 52 -9.01 6.60 8.99
C ALA A 52 -9.07 7.38 10.31
N THR A 53 -9.80 8.48 10.27
CA THR A 53 -10.15 9.32 11.43
C THR A 53 -11.64 9.68 11.37
N ALA A 54 -12.18 10.24 12.45
CA ALA A 54 -13.58 10.71 12.46
C ALA A 54 -13.87 11.73 11.33
N GLU A 55 -12.85 12.50 10.91
CA GLU A 55 -12.98 13.53 9.87
C GLU A 55 -12.88 12.97 8.46
N THR A 56 -12.26 11.79 8.29
CA THR A 56 -12.02 11.20 6.96
C THR A 56 -12.99 10.09 6.58
N VAL A 57 -13.89 9.68 7.48
CA VAL A 57 -14.94 8.68 7.17
C VAL A 57 -15.76 9.11 5.96
N GLY A 58 -15.98 8.19 5.02
CA GLY A 58 -16.67 8.42 3.76
C GLY A 58 -15.79 8.89 2.60
N ARG A 59 -14.53 9.27 2.86
CA ARG A 59 -13.58 9.66 1.81
C ARG A 59 -12.88 8.44 1.20
N PRO A 60 -12.44 8.50 -0.07
CA PRO A 60 -11.59 7.46 -0.64
C PRO A 60 -10.30 7.28 0.18
N LYS A 61 -9.95 6.03 0.48
CA LYS A 61 -8.77 5.70 1.31
C LYS A 61 -7.48 6.27 0.72
N VAL A 62 -7.32 6.13 -0.60
CA VAL A 62 -6.10 6.59 -1.30
C VAL A 62 -5.94 8.10 -1.28
N GLU A 63 -7.04 8.86 -1.33
CA GLU A 63 -7.00 10.33 -1.28
C GLU A 63 -6.58 10.83 0.10
N ALA A 64 -7.25 10.34 1.15
CA ALA A 64 -6.92 10.71 2.52
C ALA A 64 -5.48 10.30 2.88
N MET A 65 -5.03 9.13 2.41
CA MET A 65 -3.66 8.70 2.63
C MET A 65 -2.66 9.57 1.86
N ALA A 66 -2.95 9.93 0.62
CA ALA A 66 -2.08 10.78 -0.18
C ALA A 66 -1.90 12.18 0.44
N GLU A 67 -2.95 12.79 0.96
CA GLU A 67 -2.86 14.05 1.70
C GLU A 67 -1.92 13.92 2.90
N ARG A 68 -2.07 12.85 3.67
CA ARG A 68 -1.23 12.57 4.83
C ARG A 68 0.24 12.39 4.42
N LEU A 69 0.51 11.63 3.37
CA LEU A 69 1.87 11.40 2.89
C LEU A 69 2.54 12.68 2.40
N ARG A 70 1.81 13.54 1.69
CA ARG A 70 2.30 14.86 1.25
C ARG A 70 2.58 15.79 2.43
N ALA A 71 1.81 15.71 3.49
CA ALA A 71 2.08 16.46 4.72
C ALA A 71 3.35 15.98 5.44
N ILE A 72 3.68 14.69 5.34
CA ILE A 72 4.91 14.11 5.92
C ILE A 72 6.13 14.48 5.08
N ASN A 73 6.06 14.31 3.77
CA ASN A 73 7.14 14.63 2.84
C ASN A 73 6.58 15.38 1.61
N PRO A 74 6.61 16.73 1.63
CA PRO A 74 6.10 17.53 0.51
C PRO A 74 6.86 17.34 -0.80
N GLN A 75 8.06 16.75 -0.77
CA GLN A 75 8.87 16.48 -1.97
C GLN A 75 8.54 15.13 -2.61
N ALA A 76 7.81 14.25 -1.91
CA ALA A 76 7.39 12.98 -2.47
C ALA A 76 6.28 13.17 -3.52
N ASP A 77 6.48 12.55 -4.66
CA ASP A 77 5.44 12.45 -5.70
C ASP A 77 4.49 11.30 -5.33
N VAL A 78 3.29 11.66 -4.88
CA VAL A 78 2.27 10.74 -4.42
C VAL A 78 1.12 10.70 -5.40
N THR A 79 0.93 9.58 -6.08
CA THR A 79 -0.20 9.30 -6.96
C THR A 79 -1.24 8.46 -6.24
N ALA A 80 -2.48 8.93 -6.20
CA ALA A 80 -3.62 8.22 -5.64
C ALA A 80 -4.54 7.73 -6.77
N LYS A 81 -4.83 6.44 -6.81
CA LYS A 81 -5.73 5.80 -7.77
C LYS A 81 -6.87 5.11 -7.02
N CYS A 82 -8.04 5.77 -7.02
CA CYS A 82 -9.26 5.21 -6.46
C CYS A 82 -9.91 4.28 -7.47
N GLU A 83 -9.29 3.14 -7.69
CA GLU A 83 -9.69 2.15 -8.68
C GLU A 83 -9.28 0.75 -8.24
N ARG A 84 -9.90 -0.26 -8.83
CA ARG A 84 -9.43 -1.63 -8.70
C ARG A 84 -8.09 -1.77 -9.45
N PHE A 85 -7.20 -2.59 -8.90
CA PHE A 85 -5.91 -2.85 -9.54
C PHE A 85 -6.08 -3.47 -10.94
N GLU A 86 -5.48 -2.83 -11.96
CA GLU A 86 -5.59 -3.25 -13.37
C GLU A 86 -4.22 -3.59 -14.03
N GLY A 87 -3.19 -3.78 -13.23
CA GLY A 87 -1.90 -4.20 -13.75
C GLY A 87 -0.70 -3.45 -13.20
N VAL A 88 0.45 -4.13 -13.26
CA VAL A 88 1.73 -3.61 -12.80
C VAL A 88 2.36 -2.78 -13.91
N GLY A 89 2.49 -1.47 -13.68
CA GLY A 89 3.22 -0.57 -14.57
C GLY A 89 4.73 -0.66 -14.37
N LYS A 90 5.44 0.41 -14.73
CA LYS A 90 6.89 0.52 -14.54
C LYS A 90 7.19 0.99 -13.11
N PHE A 91 7.40 0.05 -12.21
CA PHE A 91 7.79 0.27 -10.82
C PHE A 91 9.09 -0.46 -10.50
N ASP A 92 9.84 0.04 -9.53
CA ASP A 92 11.06 -0.59 -9.03
C ASP A 92 10.74 -1.66 -7.96
N ALA A 93 9.61 -1.53 -7.30
CA ALA A 93 9.08 -2.53 -6.36
C ALA A 93 7.57 -2.37 -6.17
N GLY A 94 6.92 -3.45 -5.75
CA GLY A 94 5.51 -3.49 -5.38
C GLY A 94 5.29 -4.00 -3.96
N VAL A 95 4.23 -3.51 -3.34
CA VAL A 95 3.70 -4.01 -2.06
C VAL A 95 2.28 -4.47 -2.28
N ASP A 96 2.03 -5.73 -1.98
CA ASP A 96 0.70 -6.31 -1.95
C ASP A 96 0.18 -6.34 -0.52
N ALA A 97 -0.82 -5.53 -0.25
CA ALA A 97 -1.54 -5.48 1.03
C ALA A 97 -3.06 -5.66 0.83
N ILE A 98 -3.45 -6.36 -0.23
CA ILE A 98 -4.84 -6.67 -0.56
C ILE A 98 -5.32 -7.84 0.32
N ASP A 99 -6.57 -7.82 0.71
CA ASP A 99 -7.23 -8.90 1.45
C ASP A 99 -7.93 -9.93 0.55
N SER A 100 -8.30 -9.55 -0.69
CA SER A 100 -8.88 -10.46 -1.68
C SER A 100 -7.83 -11.40 -2.28
N VAL A 101 -8.07 -12.71 -2.18
CA VAL A 101 -7.14 -13.74 -2.68
C VAL A 101 -6.98 -13.67 -4.20
N ASP A 102 -8.07 -13.46 -4.93
CA ASP A 102 -8.04 -13.41 -6.40
C ASP A 102 -7.24 -12.21 -6.89
N CYS A 103 -7.52 -11.01 -6.37
CA CYS A 103 -6.77 -9.80 -6.71
C CYS A 103 -5.28 -9.90 -6.31
N LYS A 104 -5.00 -10.55 -5.17
CA LYS A 104 -3.63 -10.82 -4.72
C LYS A 104 -2.88 -11.72 -5.71
N ALA A 105 -3.51 -12.79 -6.18
CA ALA A 105 -2.92 -13.70 -7.16
C ALA A 105 -2.63 -12.97 -8.48
N GLU A 106 -3.57 -12.19 -8.99
CA GLU A 106 -3.39 -11.37 -10.20
C GLU A 106 -2.22 -10.38 -10.06
N LEU A 107 -2.12 -9.70 -8.92
CA LEU A 107 -1.03 -8.75 -8.66
C LEU A 107 0.34 -9.45 -8.61
N ILE A 108 0.45 -10.58 -7.92
CA ILE A 108 1.71 -11.33 -7.80
C ILE A 108 2.14 -11.87 -9.16
N LEU A 109 1.21 -12.45 -9.92
CA LEU A 109 1.49 -12.94 -11.28
C LEU A 109 1.93 -11.80 -12.19
N GLY A 110 1.19 -10.70 -12.24
CA GLY A 110 1.53 -9.54 -13.06
C GLY A 110 2.87 -8.91 -12.69
N ALA A 111 3.21 -8.84 -11.41
CA ALA A 111 4.52 -8.36 -10.96
C ALA A 111 5.64 -9.32 -11.40
N THR A 112 5.42 -10.63 -11.30
CA THR A 112 6.39 -11.65 -11.71
C THR A 112 6.64 -11.58 -13.22
N GLU A 113 5.60 -11.48 -14.03
CA GLU A 113 5.70 -11.34 -15.49
C GLU A 113 6.40 -10.05 -15.91
N ALA A 114 6.14 -8.95 -15.20
CA ALA A 114 6.78 -7.66 -15.43
C ALA A 114 8.22 -7.58 -14.88
N GLY A 115 8.68 -8.58 -14.14
CA GLY A 115 10.00 -8.57 -13.48
C GLY A 115 10.11 -7.54 -12.35
N VAL A 116 8.98 -7.14 -11.74
CA VAL A 116 8.93 -6.19 -10.63
C VAL A 116 9.00 -6.95 -9.30
N PRO A 117 10.01 -6.69 -8.46
CA PRO A 117 10.05 -7.27 -7.12
C PRO A 117 8.81 -6.90 -6.30
N ILE A 118 8.18 -7.89 -5.68
CA ILE A 118 6.98 -7.66 -4.87
C ILE A 118 7.13 -8.27 -3.48
N VAL A 119 6.65 -7.53 -2.47
CA VAL A 119 6.48 -8.03 -1.10
C VAL A 119 4.99 -8.16 -0.85
N SER A 120 4.55 -9.36 -0.52
CA SER A 120 3.15 -9.65 -0.20
C SER A 120 2.94 -9.83 1.29
N SER A 121 1.99 -9.07 1.85
CA SER A 121 1.44 -9.34 3.17
C SER A 121 0.30 -10.34 3.00
N MET A 122 0.54 -11.59 3.35
CA MET A 122 -0.49 -12.63 3.35
C MET A 122 -1.56 -12.33 4.40
N CYS A 123 -2.81 -12.75 4.14
CA CYS A 123 -3.92 -12.53 5.06
C CYS A 123 -3.64 -13.14 6.42
N ALA A 124 -3.64 -12.29 7.44
CA ALA A 124 -3.38 -12.68 8.83
C ALA A 124 -4.66 -12.66 9.70
N ALA A 125 -5.84 -12.54 9.10
CA ALA A 125 -7.11 -12.59 9.81
C ALA A 125 -7.23 -13.87 10.65
N LEU A 126 -7.70 -13.72 11.89
CA LEU A 126 -7.82 -14.83 12.86
C LEU A 126 -6.49 -15.51 13.23
N ARG A 127 -5.37 -14.83 13.07
CA ARG A 127 -4.05 -15.28 13.55
C ARG A 127 -3.72 -14.53 14.84
N PHE A 128 -3.50 -15.25 15.91
CA PHE A 128 -3.33 -14.69 17.25
C PHE A 128 -1.88 -14.76 17.78
N ASP A 129 -1.03 -15.50 17.10
CA ASP A 129 0.36 -15.71 17.53
C ASP A 129 1.33 -14.95 16.61
N PRO A 130 1.80 -13.75 17.03
CA PRO A 130 2.71 -12.95 16.22
C PRO A 130 4.09 -13.59 16.03
N THR A 131 4.45 -14.55 16.87
CA THR A 131 5.75 -15.24 16.75
C THR A 131 5.82 -16.18 15.55
N LYS A 132 4.67 -16.50 14.95
CA LYS A 132 4.55 -17.33 13.74
C LYS A 132 4.66 -16.55 12.44
N VAL A 133 4.75 -15.22 12.51
CA VAL A 133 4.99 -14.41 11.31
C VAL A 133 6.38 -14.71 10.78
N LYS A 134 6.46 -15.12 9.51
CA LYS A 134 7.72 -15.46 8.85
C LYS A 134 7.80 -14.76 7.50
N VAL A 135 9.00 -14.31 7.14
CA VAL A 135 9.31 -13.88 5.78
C VAL A 135 9.79 -15.12 5.01
N THR A 136 9.15 -15.38 3.88
CA THR A 136 9.50 -16.49 3.00
C THR A 136 9.48 -16.04 1.54
N ARG A 137 10.07 -16.84 0.66
CA ARG A 137 9.96 -16.64 -0.79
C ARG A 137 8.83 -17.52 -1.34
N PHE A 138 8.16 -17.02 -2.36
CA PHE A 138 7.26 -17.86 -3.14
C PHE A 138 8.06 -18.69 -4.14
#